data_dddb5544616ad7358f5391365e77c240
#
_entry.id   dddb5544616ad7358f5391365e77c240
#
_cell.length_a   1.000
_cell.length_b   1.000
_cell.length_c   1.000
_cell.angle_alpha   90.00
_cell.angle_beta   90.00
_cell.angle_gamma   90.00
#
_symmetry.space_group_name_H-M   'P 1'
#
loop_
_entity.id
_entity.type
_entity.pdbx_description
1 polymer ?
#
loop_
_entity_poly.entity_id
_entity_poly.type
_entity_poly.pdbx_seq_one_letter_code
_entity_poly.pdbx_strand_id
1 'polypeptide(L)'
;MVTDRKKDSAKTPVKQGPEDTASEPNKINASTPYDFAGKNLTPYGGLLPVITMLEKLGFQSLVEQTLTSKRIPRAMDLYRFVLGILLGLYVGFPRLNQLHFIARDPILTGILKVAKLPVQSTFWRFINALHLNVARQILAITRTMRERVWAAANVKLEVVTLDTDTTVHTLYGQQMGGRKGYNPKNKGKKSYQPMLTFIAETREYIWGELHNGDRPAGKQIGDHIRNACAALPPGVKQIYGRVDSGFYCREAVEAYEECKARFTISARKTSRLIEELRRAEWKPSPKTDGDAECEFRYQPDGWSKPYRFVALRYEKTRDEMTAEETEQYQLFETSQYKYRVLVTDFSDPIHFVFWFYNQRGGAENLIKEANNDAGLTAHPSGRFDVNGNHFQLAMLAYNLNCWLMLFNREPQVDATELRHTTLATSRLRFLFVAAKIWRHAGRTGISYSDHYEEKGVFERLMNRLRKIESRGSGYAPVMLPALC
;
A
#
# COMPACT_ATOMS: atom_id res chain seq x y z
N MET A 1 17.76 26.04 -45.20
CA MET A 1 18.73 24.93 -45.21
C MET A 1 18.10 23.76 -44.46
N VAL A 2 17.77 22.72 -45.20
CA VAL A 2 17.11 21.50 -44.67
C VAL A 2 18.23 20.58 -44.25
N THR A 3 18.26 20.20 -42.99
CA THR A 3 19.23 19.23 -42.46
C THR A 3 18.66 17.82 -42.54
N ASP A 4 19.42 16.95 -43.20
CA ASP A 4 19.16 15.56 -43.44
C ASP A 4 18.79 14.74 -42.20
N ARG A 5 17.66 14.06 -42.25
CA ARG A 5 17.33 12.96 -41.34
C ARG A 5 18.16 11.72 -41.75
N LYS A 6 19.04 11.28 -40.86
CA LYS A 6 19.70 9.99 -40.99
C LYS A 6 18.64 8.87 -41.02
N LYS A 7 18.71 8.06 -42.07
CA LYS A 7 17.95 6.82 -42.20
C LYS A 7 18.37 5.86 -41.06
N ASP A 8 17.41 5.46 -40.25
CA ASP A 8 17.61 4.34 -39.32
C ASP A 8 17.87 3.06 -40.13
N SER A 9 19.00 2.42 -39.81
CA SER A 9 19.39 1.14 -40.35
C SER A 9 18.35 0.08 -39.99
N ALA A 10 17.88 -0.63 -41.02
CA ALA A 10 16.97 -1.76 -40.92
C ALA A 10 17.48 -2.77 -39.87
N LYS A 11 16.73 -2.96 -38.80
CA LYS A 11 16.99 -4.01 -37.80
C LYS A 11 16.81 -5.37 -38.50
N THR A 12 17.88 -6.15 -38.52
CA THR A 12 17.85 -7.56 -38.96
C THR A 12 16.78 -8.31 -38.16
N PRO A 13 15.88 -9.06 -38.79
CA PRO A 13 14.87 -9.82 -38.08
C PRO A 13 15.56 -10.83 -37.14
N VAL A 14 15.17 -10.80 -35.88
CA VAL A 14 15.59 -11.79 -34.88
C VAL A 14 15.08 -13.15 -35.41
N LYS A 15 15.99 -14.11 -35.59
CA LYS A 15 15.62 -15.49 -35.90
C LYS A 15 14.70 -15.99 -34.79
N GLN A 16 13.45 -16.26 -35.15
CA GLN A 16 12.54 -17.00 -34.27
C GLN A 16 13.16 -18.37 -34.00
N GLY A 17 13.08 -18.83 -32.76
CA GLY A 17 13.44 -20.21 -32.39
C GLY A 17 12.60 -21.23 -33.13
N PRO A 18 12.86 -22.55 -32.94
CA PRO A 18 12.23 -23.61 -33.73
C PRO A 18 10.71 -23.39 -33.77
N GLU A 19 10.19 -23.36 -34.98
CA GLU A 19 8.75 -23.21 -35.26
C GLU A 19 8.01 -24.29 -34.46
N ASP A 20 7.33 -23.87 -33.36
CA ASP A 20 6.14 -24.56 -32.93
C ASP A 20 5.24 -24.65 -34.14
N THR A 21 4.86 -25.86 -34.54
CA THR A 21 3.90 -26.10 -35.58
C THR A 21 2.64 -25.32 -35.24
N ALA A 22 2.56 -24.08 -35.73
CA ALA A 22 1.50 -23.15 -35.43
C ALA A 22 0.20 -23.81 -35.97
N SER A 23 -0.62 -24.31 -35.02
CA SER A 23 -1.98 -24.73 -35.36
C SER A 23 -2.65 -23.53 -36.03
N GLU A 24 -3.35 -23.74 -37.15
CA GLU A 24 -4.09 -22.67 -37.79
C GLU A 24 -4.93 -21.90 -36.77
N PRO A 25 -4.93 -20.57 -36.81
CA PRO A 25 -5.66 -19.78 -35.82
C PRO A 25 -7.16 -20.09 -35.90
N ASN A 26 -7.80 -20.25 -34.77
CA ASN A 26 -9.24 -20.47 -34.69
C ASN A 26 -10.00 -19.29 -35.31
N LYS A 27 -10.88 -19.56 -36.23
CA LYS A 27 -11.70 -18.56 -36.90
C LYS A 27 -12.93 -18.23 -36.06
N ILE A 28 -12.84 -17.18 -35.24
CA ILE A 28 -13.96 -16.69 -34.43
C ILE A 28 -14.66 -15.54 -35.16
N ASN A 29 -15.99 -15.60 -35.30
CA ASN A 29 -16.81 -14.56 -35.91
C ASN A 29 -18.20 -14.48 -35.24
N ALA A 30 -19.07 -13.58 -35.71
CA ALA A 30 -20.39 -13.35 -35.14
C ALA A 30 -21.33 -14.58 -35.16
N SER A 31 -21.07 -15.57 -36.01
CA SER A 31 -21.86 -16.82 -36.13
C SER A 31 -21.23 -17.98 -35.34
N THR A 32 -20.15 -17.77 -34.60
CA THR A 32 -19.49 -18.83 -33.87
C THR A 32 -20.43 -19.39 -32.80
N PRO A 33 -20.73 -20.72 -32.82
CA PRO A 33 -21.58 -21.33 -31.81
C PRO A 33 -20.93 -21.32 -30.41
N TYR A 34 -21.74 -21.23 -29.38
CA TYR A 34 -21.29 -21.25 -27.99
C TYR A 34 -22.21 -22.13 -27.15
N ASP A 35 -21.64 -22.64 -26.06
CA ASP A 35 -22.38 -23.35 -25.00
C ASP A 35 -21.81 -23.04 -23.60
N PHE A 36 -22.43 -23.60 -22.58
CA PHE A 36 -21.99 -23.52 -21.17
C PHE A 36 -21.59 -24.90 -20.62
N ALA A 37 -21.06 -25.79 -21.45
CA ALA A 37 -20.65 -27.14 -21.08
C ALA A 37 -19.30 -27.24 -20.36
N GLY A 38 -18.54 -26.14 -20.31
CA GLY A 38 -17.24 -26.08 -19.64
C GLY A 38 -17.38 -26.32 -18.13
N LYS A 39 -16.77 -27.39 -17.62
CA LYS A 39 -16.84 -27.77 -16.19
C LYS A 39 -15.53 -27.44 -15.47
N ASN A 40 -15.66 -26.96 -14.21
CA ASN A 40 -14.54 -26.71 -13.29
C ASN A 40 -13.48 -25.75 -13.84
N LEU A 41 -13.90 -24.80 -14.67
CA LEU A 41 -13.05 -23.72 -15.19
C LEU A 41 -13.00 -22.57 -14.18
N THR A 42 -11.85 -21.94 -14.06
CA THR A 42 -11.63 -20.76 -13.25
C THR A 42 -10.68 -19.78 -13.95
N PRO A 43 -10.95 -18.46 -13.91
CA PRO A 43 -9.98 -17.46 -14.33
C PRO A 43 -8.94 -17.13 -13.23
N TYR A 44 -9.11 -17.65 -12.02
CA TYR A 44 -8.31 -17.29 -10.85
C TYR A 44 -7.25 -18.34 -10.50
N GLY A 45 -6.68 -19.03 -11.49
CA GLY A 45 -5.66 -20.06 -11.28
C GLY A 45 -4.47 -19.58 -10.45
N GLY A 46 -4.14 -18.30 -10.53
CA GLY A 46 -3.06 -17.67 -9.75
C GLY A 46 -3.32 -17.52 -8.25
N LEU A 47 -4.45 -17.98 -7.72
CA LEU A 47 -4.66 -18.08 -6.27
C LEU A 47 -3.82 -19.17 -5.63
N LEU A 48 -3.33 -20.16 -6.39
CA LEU A 48 -2.51 -21.25 -5.83
C LEU A 48 -1.22 -20.74 -5.14
N PRO A 49 -0.41 -19.84 -5.72
CA PRO A 49 0.72 -19.23 -5.02
C PRO A 49 0.33 -18.51 -3.73
N VAL A 50 -0.76 -17.72 -3.76
CA VAL A 50 -1.26 -16.99 -2.58
C VAL A 50 -1.56 -17.95 -1.44
N ILE A 51 -2.34 -18.98 -1.71
CA ILE A 51 -2.72 -19.98 -0.70
C ILE A 51 -1.51 -20.78 -0.23
N THR A 52 -0.62 -21.18 -1.14
CA THR A 52 0.63 -21.87 -0.76
C THR A 52 1.46 -21.01 0.19
N MET A 53 1.60 -19.71 -0.07
CA MET A 53 2.29 -18.78 0.84
C MET A 53 1.61 -18.73 2.20
N LEU A 54 0.29 -18.54 2.23
CA LEU A 54 -0.47 -18.41 3.48
C LEU A 54 -0.41 -19.69 4.32
N GLU A 55 -0.54 -20.88 3.69
CA GLU A 55 -0.43 -22.17 4.38
C GLU A 55 0.98 -22.40 4.92
N LYS A 56 2.00 -22.22 4.08
CA LYS A 56 3.40 -22.42 4.45
C LYS A 56 3.85 -21.52 5.60
N LEU A 57 3.31 -20.32 5.65
CA LEU A 57 3.61 -19.33 6.70
C LEU A 57 2.64 -19.43 7.90
N GLY A 58 1.75 -20.42 7.95
CA GLY A 58 0.89 -20.68 9.11
C GLY A 58 -0.16 -19.61 9.36
N PHE A 59 -0.73 -19.02 8.30
CA PHE A 59 -1.71 -17.94 8.41
C PHE A 59 -2.99 -18.38 9.13
N GLN A 60 -3.49 -19.61 8.89
CA GLN A 60 -4.70 -20.11 9.52
C GLN A 60 -4.57 -20.13 11.05
N SER A 61 -3.54 -20.79 11.57
CA SER A 61 -3.32 -20.89 13.01
C SER A 61 -3.13 -19.51 13.65
N LEU A 62 -2.46 -18.58 12.96
CA LEU A 62 -2.29 -17.23 13.43
C LEU A 62 -3.62 -16.47 13.52
N VAL A 63 -4.49 -16.60 12.52
CA VAL A 63 -5.84 -16.01 12.54
C VAL A 63 -6.68 -16.59 13.68
N GLU A 64 -6.71 -17.90 13.82
CA GLU A 64 -7.49 -18.61 14.84
C GLU A 64 -7.03 -18.29 16.28
N GLN A 65 -5.74 -18.07 16.48
CA GLN A 65 -5.16 -17.69 17.78
C GLN A 65 -5.33 -16.21 18.12
N THR A 66 -5.40 -15.35 17.12
CA THR A 66 -5.37 -13.89 17.33
C THR A 66 -6.74 -13.25 17.24
N LEU A 67 -7.56 -13.65 16.26
CA LEU A 67 -8.86 -13.03 16.05
C LEU A 67 -9.92 -13.57 17.00
N THR A 68 -10.70 -12.67 17.57
CA THR A 68 -11.85 -13.00 18.41
C THR A 68 -13.13 -12.45 17.81
N SER A 69 -14.21 -13.20 17.91
CA SER A 69 -15.56 -12.78 17.50
C SER A 69 -16.59 -13.25 18.49
N LYS A 70 -17.52 -12.37 18.84
CA LYS A 70 -18.63 -12.71 19.74
C LYS A 70 -19.61 -13.70 19.11
N ARG A 71 -19.73 -13.68 17.79
CA ARG A 71 -20.67 -14.52 17.06
C ARG A 71 -20.15 -14.79 15.65
N ILE A 72 -20.10 -16.06 15.26
CA ILE A 72 -19.74 -16.50 13.92
C ILE A 72 -20.99 -17.10 13.26
N PRO A 73 -21.39 -16.66 12.04
CA PRO A 73 -22.47 -17.29 11.30
C PRO A 73 -22.14 -18.76 11.00
N ARG A 74 -23.14 -19.66 11.05
CA ARG A 74 -22.95 -21.13 10.92
C ARG A 74 -22.42 -21.60 9.54
N ALA A 75 -22.43 -20.72 8.54
CA ALA A 75 -22.06 -21.09 7.16
C ALA A 75 -20.56 -21.44 6.98
N MET A 76 -19.69 -20.84 7.76
CA MET A 76 -18.23 -21.08 7.77
C MET A 76 -17.68 -20.76 9.16
N ASP A 77 -16.46 -21.25 9.46
CA ASP A 77 -15.71 -20.81 10.64
C ASP A 77 -15.10 -19.40 10.45
N LEU A 78 -14.51 -18.87 11.52
CA LEU A 78 -13.90 -17.55 11.55
C LEU A 78 -12.84 -17.40 10.47
N TYR A 79 -11.92 -18.36 10.37
CA TYR A 79 -10.82 -18.30 9.41
C TYR A 79 -11.33 -18.25 7.97
N ARG A 80 -12.29 -19.09 7.60
CA ARG A 80 -12.84 -19.14 6.25
C ARG A 80 -13.60 -17.88 5.88
N PHE A 81 -14.29 -17.21 6.84
CA PHE A 81 -14.89 -15.91 6.59
C PHE A 81 -13.83 -14.83 6.32
N VAL A 82 -12.77 -14.76 7.13
CA VAL A 82 -11.66 -13.83 6.94
C VAL A 82 -10.98 -14.08 5.60
N LEU A 83 -10.64 -15.34 5.32
CA LEU A 83 -10.00 -15.73 4.06
C LEU A 83 -10.89 -15.42 2.85
N GLY A 84 -12.19 -15.66 2.93
CA GLY A 84 -13.15 -15.38 1.85
C GLY A 84 -13.22 -13.89 1.52
N ILE A 85 -13.24 -13.01 2.53
CA ILE A 85 -13.19 -11.56 2.31
C ILE A 85 -11.83 -11.15 1.74
N LEU A 86 -10.75 -11.66 2.31
CA LEU A 86 -9.37 -11.35 1.89
C LEU A 86 -9.13 -11.74 0.43
N LEU A 87 -9.54 -12.95 0.02
CA LEU A 87 -9.44 -13.40 -1.36
C LEU A 87 -10.35 -12.61 -2.29
N GLY A 88 -11.57 -12.26 -1.84
CA GLY A 88 -12.47 -11.38 -2.60
C GLY A 88 -11.82 -10.03 -2.90
N LEU A 89 -11.21 -9.40 -1.90
CA LEU A 89 -10.46 -8.15 -2.07
C LEU A 89 -9.25 -8.34 -3.00
N TYR A 90 -8.48 -9.43 -2.80
CA TYR A 90 -7.29 -9.72 -3.60
C TYR A 90 -7.61 -9.94 -5.09
N VAL A 91 -8.70 -10.63 -5.42
CA VAL A 91 -9.13 -10.85 -6.82
C VAL A 91 -9.80 -9.62 -7.45
N GLY A 92 -10.10 -8.58 -6.68
CA GLY A 92 -10.61 -7.31 -7.21
C GLY A 92 -12.08 -7.02 -6.94
N PHE A 93 -12.69 -7.67 -5.95
CA PHE A 93 -14.05 -7.41 -5.52
C PHE A 93 -14.09 -6.66 -4.18
N PRO A 94 -14.03 -5.31 -4.19
CA PRO A 94 -13.91 -4.51 -2.98
C PRO A 94 -15.20 -4.49 -2.13
N ARG A 95 -16.33 -4.88 -2.68
CA ARG A 95 -17.63 -4.82 -2.00
C ARG A 95 -18.19 -6.21 -1.72
N LEU A 96 -18.75 -6.41 -0.54
CA LEU A 96 -19.30 -7.71 -0.13
C LEU A 96 -20.39 -8.24 -1.07
N ASN A 97 -21.19 -7.35 -1.70
CA ASN A 97 -22.20 -7.76 -2.65
C ASN A 97 -21.61 -8.36 -3.94
N GLN A 98 -20.38 -7.99 -4.29
CA GLN A 98 -19.71 -8.51 -5.49
C GLN A 98 -19.23 -9.95 -5.33
N LEU A 99 -19.11 -10.46 -4.10
CA LEU A 99 -18.72 -11.85 -3.84
C LEU A 99 -19.67 -12.88 -4.47
N HIS A 100 -20.88 -12.48 -4.86
CA HIS A 100 -21.79 -13.38 -5.56
C HIS A 100 -21.30 -13.76 -6.97
N PHE A 101 -20.50 -12.91 -7.63
CA PHE A 101 -19.93 -13.21 -8.97
C PHE A 101 -18.96 -14.39 -8.93
N ILE A 102 -18.28 -14.59 -7.80
CA ILE A 102 -17.30 -15.67 -7.60
C ILE A 102 -17.80 -16.78 -6.68
N ALA A 103 -19.10 -16.75 -6.32
CA ALA A 103 -19.65 -17.62 -5.29
C ALA A 103 -19.55 -19.12 -5.62
N ARG A 104 -19.43 -19.50 -6.87
CA ARG A 104 -19.34 -20.89 -7.36
C ARG A 104 -18.01 -21.18 -8.07
N ASP A 105 -17.07 -20.25 -8.04
CA ASP A 105 -15.76 -20.47 -8.66
C ASP A 105 -15.08 -21.70 -8.03
N PRO A 106 -14.60 -22.66 -8.83
CA PRO A 106 -14.12 -23.96 -8.32
C PRO A 106 -12.82 -23.84 -7.50
N ILE A 107 -11.97 -22.85 -7.76
CA ILE A 107 -10.76 -22.68 -6.95
C ILE A 107 -11.09 -22.03 -5.60
N LEU A 108 -11.95 -21.02 -5.58
CA LEU A 108 -12.36 -20.36 -4.34
C LEU A 108 -13.18 -21.28 -3.43
N THR A 109 -14.15 -22.01 -4.00
CA THR A 109 -14.92 -22.99 -3.23
C THR A 109 -14.05 -24.15 -2.72
N GLY A 110 -13.06 -24.56 -3.51
CA GLY A 110 -12.07 -25.57 -3.11
C GLY A 110 -11.18 -25.11 -1.94
N ILE A 111 -10.66 -23.88 -2.01
CA ILE A 111 -9.85 -23.25 -0.96
C ILE A 111 -10.67 -23.12 0.34
N LEU A 112 -11.88 -22.61 0.24
CA LEU A 112 -12.74 -22.35 1.40
C LEU A 112 -13.50 -23.61 1.89
N LYS A 113 -13.36 -24.74 1.18
CA LYS A 113 -14.02 -26.01 1.49
C LYS A 113 -15.54 -25.86 1.68
N VAL A 114 -16.18 -25.16 0.73
CA VAL A 114 -17.64 -24.94 0.68
C VAL A 114 -18.18 -25.27 -0.70
N ALA A 115 -19.43 -25.68 -0.80
CA ALA A 115 -20.07 -25.94 -2.08
C ALA A 115 -20.36 -24.63 -2.85
N LYS A 116 -20.60 -23.55 -2.10
CA LYS A 116 -20.86 -22.21 -2.62
C LYS A 116 -20.52 -21.20 -1.52
N LEU A 117 -20.00 -20.02 -1.90
CA LEU A 117 -19.81 -18.92 -0.95
C LEU A 117 -21.15 -18.48 -0.36
N PRO A 118 -21.18 -18.12 0.92
CA PRO A 118 -22.36 -17.53 1.55
C PRO A 118 -22.82 -16.26 0.82
N VAL A 119 -24.09 -15.94 0.97
CA VAL A 119 -24.66 -14.71 0.42
C VAL A 119 -24.13 -13.47 1.16
N GLN A 120 -24.17 -12.32 0.49
CA GLN A 120 -23.67 -11.04 1.02
C GLN A 120 -24.14 -10.75 2.45
N SER A 121 -25.42 -10.97 2.78
CA SER A 121 -25.95 -10.71 4.10
C SER A 121 -25.31 -11.55 5.22
N THR A 122 -24.76 -12.72 4.87
CA THR A 122 -24.01 -13.57 5.81
C THR A 122 -22.61 -13.02 6.07
N PHE A 123 -21.91 -12.56 5.04
CA PHE A 123 -20.64 -11.84 5.19
C PHE A 123 -20.82 -10.53 5.96
N TRP A 124 -21.91 -9.81 5.67
CA TRP A 124 -22.23 -8.58 6.39
C TRP A 124 -22.48 -8.85 7.88
N ARG A 125 -23.25 -9.91 8.23
CA ARG A 125 -23.47 -10.32 9.63
C ARG A 125 -22.15 -10.71 10.31
N PHE A 126 -21.27 -11.39 9.61
CA PHE A 126 -19.94 -11.72 10.12
C PHE A 126 -19.12 -10.47 10.45
N ILE A 127 -18.93 -9.57 9.48
CA ILE A 127 -18.14 -8.36 9.68
C ILE A 127 -18.71 -7.45 10.78
N ASN A 128 -20.03 -7.36 10.88
CA ASN A 128 -20.70 -6.59 11.94
C ASN A 128 -20.70 -7.25 13.33
N ALA A 129 -20.37 -8.53 13.42
CA ALA A 129 -20.15 -9.22 14.68
C ALA A 129 -18.72 -9.02 15.23
N LEU A 130 -17.80 -8.54 14.41
CA LEU A 130 -16.45 -8.19 14.83
C LEU A 130 -16.49 -6.93 15.71
N HIS A 131 -15.74 -6.94 16.81
CA HIS A 131 -15.71 -5.83 17.75
C HIS A 131 -14.56 -4.84 17.46
N LEU A 132 -14.49 -3.75 18.22
CA LEU A 132 -13.57 -2.64 18.00
C LEU A 132 -12.09 -3.06 17.95
N ASN A 133 -11.68 -4.01 18.77
CA ASN A 133 -10.27 -4.43 18.85
C ASN A 133 -9.80 -5.30 17.67
N VAL A 134 -10.71 -5.75 16.78
CA VAL A 134 -10.35 -6.64 15.67
C VAL A 134 -9.42 -5.94 14.68
N ALA A 135 -9.55 -4.65 14.45
CA ALA A 135 -8.61 -3.89 13.63
C ALA A 135 -7.16 -4.02 14.14
N ARG A 136 -6.94 -3.91 15.45
CA ARG A 136 -5.62 -4.12 16.09
C ARG A 136 -5.15 -5.57 16.00
N GLN A 137 -6.07 -6.52 16.12
CA GLN A 137 -5.74 -7.94 15.95
C GLN A 137 -5.29 -8.24 14.51
N ILE A 138 -5.94 -7.65 13.49
CA ILE A 138 -5.51 -7.79 12.09
C ILE A 138 -4.14 -7.13 11.87
N LEU A 139 -3.87 -5.98 12.48
CA LEU A 139 -2.53 -5.36 12.44
C LEU A 139 -1.47 -6.27 13.07
N ALA A 140 -1.77 -6.92 14.19
CA ALA A 140 -0.87 -7.90 14.81
C ALA A 140 -0.61 -9.11 13.89
N ILE A 141 -1.64 -9.62 13.23
CA ILE A 141 -1.52 -10.68 12.21
C ILE A 141 -0.63 -10.20 11.06
N THR A 142 -0.87 -9.01 10.54
CA THR A 142 -0.10 -8.42 9.43
C THR A 142 1.37 -8.28 9.80
N ARG A 143 1.67 -7.81 11.02
CA ARG A 143 3.03 -7.71 11.54
C ARG A 143 3.71 -9.09 11.59
N THR A 144 3.08 -10.06 12.23
CA THR A 144 3.64 -11.42 12.37
C THR A 144 3.83 -12.09 10.99
N MET A 145 2.89 -11.92 10.08
CA MET A 145 3.02 -12.41 8.70
C MET A 145 4.20 -11.77 7.98
N ARG A 146 4.40 -10.45 8.11
CA ARG A 146 5.57 -9.75 7.55
C ARG A 146 6.88 -10.33 8.08
N GLU A 147 7.00 -10.52 9.39
CA GLU A 147 8.19 -11.11 10.01
C GLU A 147 8.49 -12.49 9.41
N ARG A 148 7.47 -13.33 9.25
CA ARG A 148 7.58 -14.65 8.62
C ARG A 148 7.96 -14.57 7.14
N VAL A 149 7.36 -13.65 6.39
CA VAL A 149 7.70 -13.41 4.98
C VAL A 149 9.14 -12.96 4.84
N TRP A 150 9.57 -11.97 5.62
CA TRP A 150 10.95 -11.47 5.54
C TRP A 150 11.96 -12.57 5.86
N ALA A 151 11.71 -13.36 6.88
CA ALA A 151 12.56 -14.51 7.23
C ALA A 151 12.59 -15.54 6.08
N ALA A 152 11.43 -15.97 5.56
CA ALA A 152 11.33 -16.99 4.53
C ALA A 152 11.82 -16.52 3.14
N ALA A 153 11.64 -15.24 2.82
CA ALA A 153 12.12 -14.63 1.59
C ALA A 153 13.56 -14.08 1.69
N ASN A 154 14.23 -14.27 2.84
CA ASN A 154 15.58 -13.76 3.11
C ASN A 154 15.71 -12.24 2.85
N VAL A 155 14.75 -11.46 3.35
CA VAL A 155 14.79 -10.00 3.31
C VAL A 155 15.63 -9.50 4.47
N LYS A 156 16.73 -8.80 4.18
CA LYS A 156 17.68 -8.30 5.17
C LYS A 156 17.82 -6.78 5.04
N LEU A 157 16.82 -6.06 5.51
CA LEU A 157 16.83 -4.60 5.52
C LEU A 157 17.24 -4.10 6.91
N GLU A 158 18.44 -3.54 7.01
CA GLU A 158 18.92 -2.88 8.24
C GLU A 158 18.51 -1.41 8.29
N VAL A 159 18.24 -0.81 7.16
CA VAL A 159 17.80 0.58 6.98
C VAL A 159 16.45 0.59 6.29
N VAL A 160 15.50 1.31 6.86
CA VAL A 160 14.11 1.37 6.35
C VAL A 160 13.64 2.82 6.34
N THR A 161 12.98 3.19 5.26
CA THR A 161 12.30 4.49 5.14
C THR A 161 10.79 4.30 5.28
N LEU A 162 10.19 5.02 6.21
CA LEU A 162 8.76 5.06 6.46
C LEU A 162 8.15 6.31 5.81
N ASP A 163 7.29 6.08 4.82
CA ASP A 163 6.49 7.12 4.19
C ASP A 163 5.09 7.13 4.78
N THR A 164 4.75 8.21 5.47
CA THR A 164 3.42 8.38 6.08
C THR A 164 2.65 9.47 5.37
N ASP A 165 1.39 9.20 5.07
CA ASP A 165 0.50 10.17 4.46
C ASP A 165 -0.97 9.89 4.84
N THR A 166 -1.85 10.85 4.55
CA THR A 166 -3.29 10.72 4.72
C THR A 166 -4.00 10.63 3.36
N THR A 167 -5.16 10.02 3.36
CA THR A 167 -6.06 10.08 2.19
C THR A 167 -7.47 10.46 2.61
N VAL A 168 -8.27 10.92 1.66
CA VAL A 168 -9.65 11.35 1.94
C VAL A 168 -10.63 10.41 1.27
N HIS A 169 -11.47 9.75 2.08
CA HIS A 169 -12.56 8.91 1.60
C HIS A 169 -13.89 9.64 1.75
N THR A 170 -14.40 10.19 0.65
CA THR A 170 -15.70 10.86 0.65
C THR A 170 -16.84 9.87 0.97
N LEU A 171 -17.71 10.23 1.88
CA LEU A 171 -18.85 9.42 2.31
C LEU A 171 -20.13 9.96 1.71
N TYR A 172 -20.95 9.06 1.15
CA TYR A 172 -22.23 9.39 0.52
C TYR A 172 -23.44 8.94 1.35
N GLY A 173 -23.20 8.32 2.51
CA GLY A 173 -24.23 7.83 3.41
C GLY A 173 -24.11 8.41 4.83
N GLN A 174 -24.81 7.78 5.77
CA GLN A 174 -24.85 8.18 7.18
C GLN A 174 -23.85 7.37 8.04
N GLN A 175 -22.63 7.18 7.54
CA GLN A 175 -21.60 6.46 8.26
C GLN A 175 -21.18 7.23 9.52
N MET A 176 -21.13 6.52 10.65
CA MET A 176 -20.63 7.04 11.92
C MET A 176 -19.17 7.48 11.80
N GLY A 177 -18.80 8.54 12.49
CA GLY A 177 -17.45 9.10 12.44
C GLY A 177 -17.15 9.94 11.19
N GLY A 178 -18.04 9.95 10.19
CA GLY A 178 -17.91 10.82 9.03
C GLY A 178 -18.12 12.29 9.41
N ARG A 179 -17.14 13.15 9.09
CA ARG A 179 -17.17 14.58 9.39
C ARG A 179 -16.85 15.42 8.18
N LYS A 180 -17.31 16.69 8.21
CA LYS A 180 -16.94 17.69 7.23
C LYS A 180 -15.59 18.27 7.63
N GLY A 181 -14.55 17.92 6.91
CA GLY A 181 -13.18 18.41 7.11
C GLY A 181 -12.54 18.76 5.77
N TYR A 182 -11.21 18.65 5.71
CA TYR A 182 -10.46 18.86 4.47
C TYR A 182 -10.83 17.81 3.43
N ASN A 183 -11.57 18.22 2.43
CA ASN A 183 -11.96 17.39 1.29
C ASN A 183 -11.92 18.24 0.00
N PRO A 184 -10.74 18.37 -0.63
CA PRO A 184 -10.56 19.30 -1.74
C PRO A 184 -11.37 18.91 -2.98
N LYS A 185 -11.57 17.61 -3.22
CA LYS A 185 -12.33 17.11 -4.38
C LYS A 185 -13.84 17.24 -4.21
N ASN A 186 -14.35 17.17 -2.97
CA ASN A 186 -15.78 17.18 -2.67
C ASN A 186 -16.03 18.09 -1.46
N LYS A 187 -15.85 19.40 -1.65
CA LYS A 187 -16.00 20.41 -0.58
C LYS A 187 -17.36 20.28 0.13
N GLY A 188 -17.34 20.31 1.46
CA GLY A 188 -18.54 20.24 2.28
C GLY A 188 -19.16 18.84 2.45
N LYS A 189 -18.67 17.81 1.77
CA LYS A 189 -19.10 16.42 1.99
C LYS A 189 -18.41 15.84 3.23
N LYS A 190 -19.12 14.93 3.93
CA LYS A 190 -18.51 14.13 5.00
C LYS A 190 -17.46 13.19 4.43
N SER A 191 -16.41 12.94 5.19
CA SER A 191 -15.32 12.02 4.80
C SER A 191 -14.76 11.27 6.00
N TYR A 192 -14.00 10.21 5.72
CA TYR A 192 -12.96 9.69 6.60
C TYR A 192 -11.60 10.18 6.08
N GLN A 193 -10.64 10.26 6.98
CA GLN A 193 -9.28 10.68 6.66
C GLN A 193 -8.26 9.70 7.28
N PRO A 194 -8.14 8.47 6.74
CA PRO A 194 -7.18 7.50 7.26
C PRO A 194 -5.74 7.97 7.13
N MET A 195 -4.91 7.60 8.11
CA MET A 195 -3.45 7.71 8.06
C MET A 195 -2.85 6.35 7.72
N LEU A 196 -1.88 6.33 6.81
CA LEU A 196 -1.20 5.12 6.36
C LEU A 196 0.31 5.33 6.33
N THR A 197 1.04 4.32 6.75
CA THR A 197 2.51 4.28 6.63
C THR A 197 2.92 3.07 5.80
N PHE A 198 3.83 3.29 4.86
CA PHE A 198 4.42 2.27 4.00
C PHE A 198 5.94 2.21 4.22
N ILE A 199 6.51 1.03 3.99
CA ILE A 199 7.96 0.85 3.87
C ILE A 199 8.33 1.19 2.43
N ALA A 200 9.18 2.20 2.22
CA ALA A 200 9.52 2.68 0.88
C ALA A 200 10.26 1.61 0.05
N GLU A 201 11.09 0.79 0.67
CA GLU A 201 11.93 -0.22 0.01
C GLU A 201 11.09 -1.41 -0.49
N THR A 202 10.20 -1.95 0.33
CA THR A 202 9.38 -3.15 -0.01
C THR A 202 7.97 -2.82 -0.47
N ARG A 203 7.58 -1.55 -0.40
CA ARG A 203 6.23 -1.05 -0.74
C ARG A 203 5.12 -1.58 0.16
N GLU A 204 5.46 -2.28 1.22
CA GLU A 204 4.50 -2.86 2.16
C GLU A 204 3.81 -1.78 2.98
N TYR A 205 2.51 -1.92 3.18
CA TYR A 205 1.80 -1.23 4.25
C TYR A 205 2.24 -1.79 5.60
N ILE A 206 2.65 -0.91 6.52
CA ILE A 206 3.12 -1.34 7.83
C ILE A 206 2.14 -1.01 8.95
N TRP A 207 1.56 0.18 8.92
CA TRP A 207 0.64 0.67 9.94
C TRP A 207 -0.34 1.69 9.38
N GLY A 208 -1.55 1.71 9.92
CA GLY A 208 -2.53 2.74 9.61
C GLY A 208 -3.84 2.53 10.36
N GLU A 209 -4.61 3.57 10.44
CA GLU A 209 -5.91 3.57 11.11
C GLU A 209 -6.91 4.41 10.32
N LEU A 210 -8.17 3.99 10.40
CA LEU A 210 -9.27 4.79 9.90
C LEU A 210 -9.55 5.92 10.89
N HIS A 211 -9.49 7.17 10.41
CA HIS A 211 -9.80 8.35 11.21
C HIS A 211 -11.07 9.05 10.71
N ASN A 212 -11.70 9.81 11.61
CA ASN A 212 -12.77 10.73 11.26
C ASN A 212 -12.30 11.70 10.17
N GLY A 213 -13.24 12.37 9.50
CA GLY A 213 -12.91 13.34 8.46
C GLY A 213 -12.25 14.63 8.96
N ASP A 214 -12.03 14.77 10.26
CA ASP A 214 -11.27 15.88 10.84
C ASP A 214 -9.77 15.66 10.62
N ARG A 215 -9.00 16.75 10.68
CA ARG A 215 -7.56 16.65 10.70
C ARG A 215 -7.09 15.89 11.97
N PRO A 216 -6.17 14.93 11.85
CA PRO A 216 -5.62 14.23 13.01
C PRO A 216 -4.98 15.21 14.00
N ALA A 217 -5.26 15.02 15.30
CA ALA A 217 -4.62 15.77 16.37
C ALA A 217 -3.14 15.37 16.52
N GLY A 218 -2.29 16.26 17.04
CA GLY A 218 -0.87 15.99 17.21
C GLY A 218 -0.59 14.69 17.98
N LYS A 219 -1.33 14.43 19.08
CA LYS A 219 -1.23 13.16 19.81
C LYS A 219 -1.47 11.94 18.93
N GLN A 220 -2.49 11.97 18.08
CA GLN A 220 -2.80 10.86 17.16
C GLN A 220 -1.68 10.65 16.13
N ILE A 221 -1.07 11.75 15.65
CA ILE A 221 0.09 11.72 14.75
C ILE A 221 1.30 11.09 15.45
N GLY A 222 1.63 11.54 16.66
CA GLY A 222 2.72 10.98 17.44
C GLY A 222 2.54 9.48 17.73
N ASP A 223 1.35 9.08 18.19
CA ASP A 223 1.02 7.68 18.45
C ASP A 223 1.10 6.83 17.17
N HIS A 224 0.65 7.37 16.03
CA HIS A 224 0.76 6.69 14.74
C HIS A 224 2.21 6.41 14.36
N ILE A 225 3.10 7.41 14.49
CA ILE A 225 4.54 7.27 14.18
C ILE A 225 5.18 6.22 15.09
N ARG A 226 4.92 6.27 16.40
CA ARG A 226 5.44 5.27 17.37
C ARG A 226 5.00 3.86 17.01
N ASN A 227 3.73 3.69 16.70
CA ASN A 227 3.17 2.40 16.32
C ASN A 227 3.74 1.87 14.98
N ALA A 228 3.94 2.74 13.99
CA ALA A 228 4.56 2.37 12.73
C ALA A 228 6.01 1.91 12.94
N CYS A 229 6.80 2.64 13.72
CA CYS A 229 8.16 2.24 14.06
C CYS A 229 8.20 0.91 14.84
N ALA A 230 7.30 0.72 15.81
CA ALA A 230 7.19 -0.51 16.59
C ALA A 230 6.72 -1.72 15.78
N ALA A 231 6.06 -1.52 14.64
CA ALA A 231 5.59 -2.59 13.77
C ALA A 231 6.66 -3.13 12.80
N LEU A 232 7.86 -2.53 12.77
CA LEU A 232 8.96 -3.00 11.94
C LEU A 232 9.48 -4.36 12.42
N PRO A 233 9.93 -5.23 11.50
CA PRO A 233 10.58 -6.49 11.84
C PRO A 233 11.86 -6.29 12.66
N PRO A 234 12.22 -7.26 13.51
CA PRO A 234 13.51 -7.25 14.20
C PRO A 234 14.66 -7.29 13.16
N GLY A 235 15.74 -6.57 13.43
CA GLY A 235 16.88 -6.46 12.52
C GLY A 235 16.99 -5.11 11.81
N VAL A 236 15.95 -4.30 11.79
CA VAL A 236 16.02 -2.90 11.36
C VAL A 236 16.79 -2.10 12.41
N LYS A 237 17.89 -1.47 11.98
CA LYS A 237 18.81 -0.70 12.85
C LYS A 237 18.60 0.80 12.72
N GLN A 238 18.27 1.26 11.52
CA GLN A 238 18.06 2.67 11.22
C GLN A 238 16.72 2.89 10.54
N ILE A 239 15.96 3.84 11.07
CA ILE A 239 14.66 4.24 10.53
C ILE A 239 14.77 5.68 10.03
N TYR A 240 14.22 5.93 8.84
CA TYR A 240 14.00 7.25 8.29
C TYR A 240 12.51 7.49 8.12
N GLY A 241 12.03 8.68 8.46
CA GLY A 241 10.63 9.07 8.31
C GLY A 241 10.47 10.25 7.34
N ARG A 242 9.49 10.17 6.44
CA ARG A 242 9.11 11.27 5.53
C ARG A 242 7.62 11.52 5.62
N VAL A 243 7.24 12.74 5.93
CA VAL A 243 5.83 13.13 6.07
C VAL A 243 5.56 14.52 5.49
N ASP A 244 4.33 14.76 5.10
CA ASP A 244 3.91 16.04 4.54
C ASP A 244 3.61 17.10 5.62
N SER A 245 3.19 18.27 5.20
CA SER A 245 2.84 19.39 6.09
C SER A 245 1.60 19.14 6.96
N GLY A 246 0.83 18.11 6.67
CA GLY A 246 -0.27 17.65 7.51
C GLY A 246 0.22 17.14 8.87
N PHE A 247 1.42 16.59 8.88
CA PHE A 247 2.10 16.02 10.06
C PHE A 247 3.05 17.01 10.75
N TYR A 248 3.11 18.26 10.30
CA TYR A 248 3.96 19.27 10.92
C TYR A 248 3.42 19.68 12.29
N CYS A 249 3.90 19.02 13.33
CA CYS A 249 3.60 19.28 14.73
C CYS A 249 4.72 18.77 15.64
N ARG A 250 4.74 19.28 16.88
CA ARG A 250 5.71 18.89 17.91
C ARG A 250 5.71 17.38 18.15
N GLU A 251 4.53 16.79 18.30
CA GLU A 251 4.34 15.39 18.65
C GLU A 251 4.91 14.44 17.58
N ALA A 252 4.93 14.85 16.31
CA ALA A 252 5.54 14.07 15.22
C ALA A 252 7.06 14.01 15.38
N VAL A 253 7.68 15.15 15.65
CA VAL A 253 9.14 15.23 15.83
C VAL A 253 9.58 14.49 17.07
N GLU A 254 8.90 14.70 18.22
CA GLU A 254 9.16 13.98 19.45
C GLU A 254 9.02 12.45 19.27
N ALA A 255 8.00 11.99 18.54
CA ALA A 255 7.81 10.57 18.25
C ALA A 255 8.95 9.97 17.41
N TYR A 256 9.45 10.70 16.40
CA TYR A 256 10.63 10.24 15.66
C TYR A 256 11.87 10.16 16.53
N GLU A 257 12.11 11.16 17.37
CA GLU A 257 13.25 11.17 18.33
C GLU A 257 13.17 10.00 19.32
N GLU A 258 12.00 9.76 19.92
CA GLU A 258 11.77 8.62 20.81
C GLU A 258 12.03 7.27 20.13
N CYS A 259 11.65 7.14 18.85
CA CYS A 259 11.91 5.96 18.03
C CYS A 259 13.37 5.87 17.55
N LYS A 260 14.22 6.87 17.85
CA LYS A 260 15.59 7.01 17.29
C LYS A 260 15.59 7.01 15.75
N ALA A 261 14.52 7.50 15.16
CA ALA A 261 14.36 7.60 13.72
C ALA A 261 14.78 8.99 13.24
N ARG A 262 15.50 9.03 12.10
CA ARG A 262 15.80 10.27 11.41
C ARG A 262 14.58 10.72 10.62
N PHE A 263 14.36 12.02 10.47
CA PHE A 263 13.13 12.50 9.85
C PHE A 263 13.33 13.69 8.92
N THR A 264 12.37 13.84 7.99
CA THR A 264 12.18 15.02 7.17
C THR A 264 10.68 15.30 7.03
N ILE A 265 10.24 16.47 7.48
CA ILE A 265 8.85 16.90 7.50
C ILE A 265 8.69 18.19 6.72
N SER A 266 7.72 18.26 5.80
CA SER A 266 7.39 19.53 5.15
C SER A 266 6.80 20.50 6.17
N ALA A 267 7.41 21.67 6.29
CA ALA A 267 6.98 22.66 7.26
C ALA A 267 5.75 23.43 6.78
N ARG A 268 4.83 23.69 7.72
CA ARG A 268 3.71 24.60 7.45
C ARG A 268 4.20 26.03 7.55
N LYS A 269 3.89 26.85 6.55
CA LYS A 269 4.25 28.26 6.48
C LYS A 269 3.39 29.06 7.46
N THR A 270 3.92 29.34 8.64
CA THR A 270 3.35 30.27 9.62
C THR A 270 3.96 31.67 9.41
N SER A 271 3.29 32.71 9.90
CA SER A 271 3.83 34.08 9.78
C SER A 271 5.25 34.20 10.37
N ARG A 272 5.49 33.58 11.53
CA ARG A 272 6.82 33.58 12.15
C ARG A 272 7.87 32.86 11.31
N LEU A 273 7.53 31.70 10.74
CA LEU A 273 8.45 30.98 9.85
C LEU A 273 8.77 31.81 8.60
N ILE A 274 7.79 32.54 8.06
CA ILE A 274 8.01 33.44 6.93
C ILE A 274 8.95 34.58 7.32
N GLU A 275 8.86 35.13 8.53
CA GLU A 275 9.79 36.14 9.02
C GLU A 275 11.23 35.60 9.12
N GLU A 276 11.39 34.38 9.60
CA GLU A 276 12.72 33.72 9.62
C GLU A 276 13.29 33.55 8.21
N LEU A 277 12.45 33.13 7.25
CA LEU A 277 12.86 32.99 5.84
C LEU A 277 13.28 34.33 5.21
N ARG A 278 12.67 35.46 5.63
CA ARG A 278 13.07 36.78 5.18
C ARG A 278 14.40 37.24 5.75
N ARG A 279 14.75 36.83 6.97
CA ARG A 279 16.02 37.13 7.64
C ARG A 279 17.16 36.20 7.25
N ALA A 280 16.85 35.06 6.68
CA ALA A 280 17.82 34.05 6.33
C ALA A 280 18.77 34.52 5.22
N GLU A 281 20.02 34.05 5.28
CA GLU A 281 20.99 34.24 4.20
C GLU A 281 20.74 33.21 3.09
N TRP A 282 20.33 33.70 1.93
CA TRP A 282 20.06 32.89 0.77
C TRP A 282 21.29 32.78 -0.12
N LYS A 283 21.60 31.54 -0.55
CA LYS A 283 22.69 31.21 -1.48
C LYS A 283 22.12 30.60 -2.75
N PRO A 284 22.76 30.81 -3.92
CA PRO A 284 22.34 30.10 -5.13
C PRO A 284 22.27 28.59 -4.92
N SER A 285 21.29 27.91 -5.50
CA SER A 285 21.09 26.45 -5.34
C SER A 285 21.28 25.68 -6.65
N PRO A 286 22.53 25.50 -7.12
CA PRO A 286 22.80 24.89 -8.43
C PRO A 286 22.50 23.38 -8.48
N LYS A 287 22.25 22.74 -7.35
CA LYS A 287 21.99 21.28 -7.24
C LYS A 287 20.53 20.92 -6.97
N THR A 288 19.65 21.92 -6.92
CA THR A 288 18.21 21.72 -6.73
C THR A 288 17.41 22.39 -7.83
N ASP A 289 16.09 22.23 -7.78
CA ASP A 289 15.14 22.92 -8.67
C ASP A 289 14.79 24.34 -8.19
N GLY A 290 15.30 24.77 -7.03
CA GLY A 290 15.10 26.12 -6.48
C GLY A 290 16.14 27.13 -6.97
N ASP A 291 15.75 28.41 -7.04
CA ASP A 291 16.66 29.50 -7.43
C ASP A 291 17.71 29.76 -6.35
N ALA A 292 17.33 29.62 -5.09
CA ALA A 292 18.23 29.75 -3.95
C ALA A 292 17.83 28.84 -2.79
N GLU A 293 18.81 28.53 -1.95
CA GLU A 293 18.67 27.69 -0.77
C GLU A 293 19.18 28.41 0.49
N CYS A 294 18.58 28.07 1.63
CA CYS A 294 19.09 28.49 2.93
C CYS A 294 18.86 27.43 4.00
N GLU A 295 19.60 27.50 5.09
CA GLU A 295 19.36 26.77 6.31
C GLU A 295 19.47 27.65 7.53
N PHE A 296 18.66 27.33 8.54
CA PHE A 296 18.67 28.06 9.81
C PHE A 296 18.16 27.16 10.94
N ARG A 297 18.42 27.55 12.15
CA ARG A 297 17.82 26.93 13.33
C ARG A 297 16.63 27.77 13.79
N TYR A 298 15.48 27.13 13.96
CA TYR A 298 14.26 27.78 14.39
C TYR A 298 13.48 26.88 15.35
N GLN A 299 12.92 27.50 16.37
CA GLN A 299 12.04 26.83 17.33
C GLN A 299 10.60 27.31 17.12
N PRO A 300 9.72 26.50 16.54
CA PRO A 300 8.30 26.83 16.47
C PRO A 300 7.66 26.95 17.84
N ASP A 301 6.57 27.70 17.93
CA ASP A 301 5.84 27.87 19.19
C ASP A 301 5.40 26.53 19.75
N GLY A 302 5.67 26.31 21.05
CA GLY A 302 5.30 25.10 21.78
C GLY A 302 6.20 23.90 21.49
N TRP A 303 7.28 24.04 20.71
CA TRP A 303 8.26 22.98 20.50
C TRP A 303 9.32 23.00 21.60
N SER A 304 9.87 21.83 21.95
CA SER A 304 10.80 21.67 23.07
C SER A 304 12.17 22.28 22.84
N LYS A 305 12.61 22.38 21.59
CA LYS A 305 13.94 22.88 21.20
C LYS A 305 13.95 23.41 19.76
N PRO A 306 15.00 24.17 19.36
CA PRO A 306 15.18 24.53 17.96
C PRO A 306 15.63 23.33 17.11
N TYR A 307 15.09 23.26 15.89
CA TYR A 307 15.44 22.24 14.89
C TYR A 307 16.08 22.92 13.66
N ARG A 308 16.73 22.11 12.82
CA ARG A 308 17.25 22.54 11.52
C ARG A 308 16.11 22.65 10.51
N PHE A 309 15.97 23.83 9.93
CA PHE A 309 15.11 24.08 8.79
C PHE A 309 15.98 24.30 7.57
N VAL A 310 15.61 23.66 6.48
CA VAL A 310 16.21 23.86 5.16
C VAL A 310 15.13 24.35 4.21
N ALA A 311 15.45 25.32 3.38
CA ALA A 311 14.47 25.93 2.52
C ALA A 311 15.02 26.17 1.11
N LEU A 312 14.11 26.04 0.15
CA LEU A 312 14.30 26.50 -1.23
C LEU A 312 13.33 27.63 -1.50
N ARG A 313 13.77 28.65 -2.23
CA ARG A 313 12.89 29.67 -2.77
C ARG A 313 12.87 29.62 -4.28
N TYR A 314 11.72 30.01 -4.84
CA TYR A 314 11.46 30.05 -6.27
C TYR A 314 10.87 31.43 -6.57
N GLU A 315 11.38 32.09 -7.59
CA GLU A 315 10.80 33.30 -8.08
C GLU A 315 9.45 33.02 -8.74
N LYS A 316 8.41 33.76 -8.37
CA LYS A 316 7.09 33.61 -8.98
C LYS A 316 7.09 34.24 -10.37
N THR A 317 6.59 33.51 -11.34
CA THR A 317 6.28 34.07 -12.66
C THR A 317 5.04 34.97 -12.58
N ARG A 318 4.90 35.92 -13.49
CA ARG A 318 3.76 36.86 -13.55
C ARG A 318 2.40 36.13 -13.59
N ASP A 319 2.34 35.01 -14.30
CA ASP A 319 1.11 34.18 -14.44
C ASP A 319 0.73 33.43 -13.14
N GLU A 320 1.67 33.32 -12.20
CA GLU A 320 1.44 32.65 -10.93
C GLU A 320 1.01 33.59 -9.79
N MET A 321 0.98 34.91 -10.08
CA MET A 321 0.54 35.94 -9.14
C MET A 321 -0.96 36.18 -9.29
N THR A 322 -1.69 36.18 -8.16
CA THR A 322 -3.07 36.67 -8.16
C THR A 322 -3.11 38.16 -8.37
N ALA A 323 -4.26 38.71 -8.79
CA ALA A 323 -4.41 40.18 -8.99
C ALA A 323 -4.04 40.95 -7.71
N GLU A 324 -4.46 40.50 -6.53
CA GLU A 324 -4.12 41.09 -5.23
C GLU A 324 -2.62 40.96 -4.92
N GLU A 325 -1.99 39.82 -5.25
CA GLU A 325 -0.54 39.61 -5.09
C GLU A 325 0.26 40.50 -6.06
N THR A 326 -0.27 40.78 -7.26
CA THR A 326 0.36 41.63 -8.24
C THR A 326 0.34 43.09 -7.80
N GLU A 327 -0.73 43.55 -7.17
CA GLU A 327 -0.80 44.88 -6.56
C GLU A 327 0.11 45.01 -5.35
N GLN A 328 0.18 43.99 -4.48
CA GLN A 328 1.10 43.94 -3.33
C GLN A 328 2.56 43.81 -3.75
N TYR A 329 2.86 43.20 -4.89
CA TYR A 329 4.21 43.11 -5.45
C TYR A 329 4.80 44.49 -5.76
N GLN A 330 3.98 45.43 -6.23
CA GLN A 330 4.41 46.80 -6.48
C GLN A 330 4.68 47.60 -5.20
N LEU A 331 4.17 47.11 -4.05
CA LEU A 331 4.28 47.83 -2.76
C LEU A 331 5.22 47.16 -1.75
N PHE A 332 5.40 45.82 -1.84
CA PHE A 332 6.21 45.04 -0.88
C PHE A 332 6.91 43.85 -1.56
N GLU A 333 8.23 43.74 -1.41
CA GLU A 333 9.07 42.64 -1.94
C GLU A 333 8.65 41.19 -1.50
N THR A 334 7.67 41.05 -0.65
CA THR A 334 7.31 39.80 0.04
C THR A 334 6.44 38.84 -0.75
N SER A 335 5.82 39.26 -1.86
CA SER A 335 5.00 38.43 -2.73
C SER A 335 5.80 37.70 -3.83
N GLN A 336 7.09 38.08 -3.98
CA GLN A 336 7.95 37.66 -5.08
C GLN A 336 8.33 36.18 -5.09
N TYR A 337 8.38 35.54 -3.92
CA TYR A 337 8.92 34.19 -3.80
C TYR A 337 7.92 33.17 -3.30
N LYS A 338 8.02 31.96 -3.84
CA LYS A 338 7.47 30.73 -3.24
C LYS A 338 8.56 30.05 -2.44
N TYR A 339 8.17 29.44 -1.33
CA TYR A 339 9.09 28.71 -0.47
C TYR A 339 8.67 27.25 -0.33
N ARG A 340 9.63 26.33 -0.41
CA ARG A 340 9.52 24.97 0.11
C ARG A 340 10.42 24.87 1.32
N VAL A 341 9.87 24.41 2.44
CA VAL A 341 10.61 24.38 3.71
C VAL A 341 10.45 23.01 4.32
N LEU A 342 11.55 22.44 4.76
CA LEU A 342 11.58 21.16 5.45
C LEU A 342 12.22 21.36 6.82
N VAL A 343 11.65 20.73 7.86
CA VAL A 343 12.31 20.55 9.15
C VAL A 343 12.90 19.15 9.18
N THR A 344 14.13 19.03 9.67
CA THR A 344 14.87 17.78 9.66
C THR A 344 15.90 17.70 10.78
N ASP A 345 16.29 16.50 11.17
CA ASP A 345 17.44 16.24 12.01
C ASP A 345 18.68 15.76 11.21
N PHE A 346 18.59 15.70 9.87
CA PHE A 346 19.71 15.36 9.00
C PHE A 346 20.79 16.42 9.07
N SER A 347 22.05 16.00 9.04
CA SER A 347 23.21 16.88 8.86
C SER A 347 23.68 17.01 7.41
N ASP A 348 23.04 16.28 6.52
CA ASP A 348 23.36 16.21 5.10
C ASP A 348 23.14 17.56 4.38
N PRO A 349 23.78 17.78 3.22
CA PRO A 349 23.58 18.98 2.41
C PRO A 349 22.11 19.17 2.00
N ILE A 350 21.71 20.41 1.81
CA ILE A 350 20.32 20.79 1.51
C ILE A 350 19.77 20.04 0.30
N HIS A 351 20.54 19.93 -0.78
CA HIS A 351 20.13 19.22 -1.99
C HIS A 351 19.82 17.73 -1.73
N PHE A 352 20.58 17.08 -0.84
CA PHE A 352 20.31 15.69 -0.45
C PHE A 352 19.02 15.58 0.36
N VAL A 353 18.78 16.49 1.31
CA VAL A 353 17.55 16.49 2.13
C VAL A 353 16.31 16.64 1.25
N PHE A 354 16.36 17.56 0.27
CA PHE A 354 15.25 17.72 -0.69
C PHE A 354 15.12 16.55 -1.64
N TRP A 355 16.22 16.01 -2.16
CA TRP A 355 16.19 14.80 -2.96
C TRP A 355 15.54 13.64 -2.19
N PHE A 356 16.00 13.40 -0.95
CA PHE A 356 15.45 12.36 -0.08
C PHE A 356 13.96 12.57 0.18
N TYR A 357 13.56 13.78 0.53
CA TYR A 357 12.14 14.11 0.76
C TYR A 357 11.28 13.89 -0.50
N ASN A 358 11.77 14.26 -1.67
CA ASN A 358 11.02 14.16 -2.92
C ASN A 358 10.69 12.70 -3.30
N GLN A 359 11.48 11.73 -2.83
CA GLN A 359 11.16 10.30 -3.03
C GLN A 359 9.85 9.88 -2.32
N ARG A 360 9.33 10.69 -1.39
CA ARG A 360 8.02 10.49 -0.75
C ARG A 360 6.86 10.43 -1.76
N GLY A 361 7.00 11.04 -2.91
CA GLY A 361 6.00 10.97 -3.99
C GLY A 361 5.63 9.53 -4.37
N GLY A 362 6.48 8.55 -4.08
CA GLY A 362 6.17 7.13 -4.22
C GLY A 362 4.99 6.68 -3.34
N ALA A 363 4.86 7.20 -2.11
CA ALA A 363 3.78 6.82 -1.19
C ALA A 363 2.39 7.23 -1.70
N GLU A 364 2.28 8.36 -2.39
CA GLU A 364 1.01 8.80 -2.98
C GLU A 364 0.50 7.77 -4.02
N ASN A 365 1.41 7.15 -4.77
CA ASN A 365 1.07 6.08 -5.71
C ASN A 365 0.62 4.80 -4.99
N LEU A 366 1.25 4.46 -3.85
CA LEU A 366 0.85 3.30 -3.05
C LEU A 366 -0.53 3.49 -2.42
N ILE A 367 -0.83 4.69 -1.92
CA ILE A 367 -2.17 5.05 -1.43
C ILE A 367 -3.20 5.00 -2.56
N LYS A 368 -2.86 5.51 -3.73
CA LYS A 368 -3.74 5.45 -4.91
C LYS A 368 -4.02 4.01 -5.32
N GLU A 369 -3.01 3.15 -5.31
CA GLU A 369 -3.15 1.71 -5.55
C GLU A 369 -4.05 1.05 -4.48
N ALA A 370 -3.81 1.30 -3.19
CA ALA A 370 -4.63 0.77 -2.11
C ALA A 370 -6.11 1.20 -2.24
N ASN A 371 -6.36 2.45 -2.59
CA ASN A 371 -7.69 2.99 -2.81
C ASN A 371 -8.42 2.33 -3.99
N ASN A 372 -7.73 2.17 -5.12
CA ASN A 372 -8.32 1.72 -6.38
C ASN A 372 -8.37 0.18 -6.46
N ASP A 373 -7.30 -0.48 -6.02
CA ASP A 373 -7.08 -1.89 -6.33
C ASP A 373 -7.29 -2.83 -5.12
N ALA A 374 -6.98 -2.38 -3.90
CA ALA A 374 -7.18 -3.20 -2.71
C ALA A 374 -8.55 -3.00 -2.04
N GLY A 375 -9.37 -2.07 -2.53
CA GLY A 375 -10.70 -1.81 -1.99
C GLY A 375 -10.71 -0.98 -0.70
N LEU A 376 -9.68 -0.18 -0.46
CA LEU A 376 -9.53 0.62 0.74
C LEU A 376 -10.66 1.65 0.91
N THR A 377 -11.21 2.17 -0.17
CA THR A 377 -12.34 3.13 -0.16
C THR A 377 -13.70 2.49 0.11
N ALA A 378 -13.79 1.17 0.19
CA ALA A 378 -15.05 0.49 0.48
C ALA A 378 -15.36 0.53 1.99
N HIS A 379 -16.51 1.06 2.33
CA HIS A 379 -17.02 1.17 3.70
C HIS A 379 -18.34 0.37 3.81
N PRO A 380 -18.27 -0.94 4.15
CA PRO A 380 -19.42 -1.85 4.04
C PRO A 380 -20.51 -1.62 5.09
N SER A 381 -20.29 -0.77 6.09
CA SER A 381 -21.21 -0.56 7.21
C SER A 381 -21.44 0.92 7.51
N GLY A 382 -22.55 1.21 8.21
CA GLY A 382 -22.76 2.49 8.88
C GLY A 382 -21.90 2.68 10.12
N ARG A 383 -21.34 1.60 10.67
CA ARG A 383 -20.53 1.62 11.90
C ARG A 383 -19.05 1.89 11.60
N PHE A 384 -18.44 2.77 12.39
CA PHE A 384 -17.05 3.17 12.23
C PHE A 384 -16.06 2.02 12.50
N ASP A 385 -16.26 1.28 13.58
CA ASP A 385 -15.44 0.13 13.97
C ASP A 385 -15.41 -0.99 12.91
N VAL A 386 -16.56 -1.28 12.31
CA VAL A 386 -16.69 -2.27 11.23
C VAL A 386 -15.92 -1.83 9.97
N ASN A 387 -16.00 -0.54 9.64
CA ASN A 387 -15.24 0.02 8.52
C ASN A 387 -13.74 0.02 8.81
N GLY A 388 -13.33 0.25 10.06
CA GLY A 388 -11.94 0.11 10.50
C GLY A 388 -11.42 -1.34 10.38
N ASN A 389 -12.25 -2.33 10.72
CA ASN A 389 -11.89 -3.74 10.54
C ASN A 389 -11.75 -4.10 9.04
N HIS A 390 -12.67 -3.61 8.19
CA HIS A 390 -12.59 -3.81 6.74
C HIS A 390 -11.37 -3.14 6.14
N PHE A 391 -11.04 -1.93 6.59
CA PHE A 391 -9.83 -1.20 6.20
C PHE A 391 -8.56 -2.06 6.41
N GLN A 392 -8.44 -2.71 7.58
CA GLN A 392 -7.28 -3.57 7.85
C GLN A 392 -7.25 -4.83 6.96
N LEU A 393 -8.41 -5.42 6.66
CA LEU A 393 -8.48 -6.55 5.71
C LEU A 393 -8.07 -6.12 4.29
N ALA A 394 -8.44 -4.91 3.86
CA ALA A 394 -8.04 -4.36 2.57
C ALA A 394 -6.51 -4.15 2.52
N MET A 395 -5.92 -3.62 3.57
CA MET A 395 -4.47 -3.42 3.63
C MET A 395 -3.70 -4.74 3.78
N LEU A 396 -4.28 -5.75 4.40
CA LEU A 396 -3.71 -7.10 4.40
C LEU A 396 -3.76 -7.72 2.98
N ALA A 397 -4.86 -7.53 2.24
CA ALA A 397 -4.95 -7.97 0.83
C ALA A 397 -3.93 -7.25 -0.06
N TYR A 398 -3.69 -5.97 0.15
CA TYR A 398 -2.62 -5.22 -0.49
C TYR A 398 -1.24 -5.85 -0.21
N ASN A 399 -0.95 -6.14 1.06
CA ASN A 399 0.32 -6.74 1.46
C ASN A 399 0.54 -8.14 0.90
N LEU A 400 -0.51 -8.93 0.61
CA LEU A 400 -0.34 -10.22 -0.06
C LEU A 400 0.39 -10.09 -1.39
N ASN A 401 0.08 -9.02 -2.16
CA ASN A 401 0.79 -8.74 -3.41
C ASN A 401 2.26 -8.40 -3.17
N CYS A 402 2.53 -7.49 -2.24
CA CYS A 402 3.91 -7.12 -1.90
C CYS A 402 4.73 -8.34 -1.47
N TRP A 403 4.16 -9.20 -0.63
CA TRP A 403 4.82 -10.42 -0.15
C TRP A 403 5.09 -11.43 -1.26
N LEU A 404 4.14 -11.65 -2.17
CA LEU A 404 4.38 -12.51 -3.32
C LEU A 404 5.51 -11.96 -4.21
N MET A 405 5.58 -10.63 -4.40
CA MET A 405 6.66 -10.02 -5.18
C MET A 405 8.03 -10.18 -4.49
N LEU A 406 8.10 -10.15 -3.17
CA LEU A 406 9.33 -10.45 -2.43
C LEU A 406 9.81 -11.90 -2.70
N PHE A 407 8.92 -12.87 -2.77
CA PHE A 407 9.25 -14.24 -3.17
C PHE A 407 9.56 -14.38 -4.66
N ASN A 408 8.99 -13.52 -5.50
CA ASN A 408 9.14 -13.60 -6.95
C ASN A 408 10.40 -12.89 -7.47
N ARG A 409 11.11 -12.09 -6.66
CA ARG A 409 12.32 -11.40 -7.08
C ARG A 409 13.40 -12.37 -7.54
N GLU A 410 14.24 -11.94 -8.48
CA GLU A 410 15.40 -12.74 -8.88
C GLU A 410 16.39 -12.89 -7.71
N PRO A 411 17.12 -14.02 -7.58
CA PRO A 411 17.97 -14.29 -6.41
C PRO A 411 19.07 -13.25 -6.16
N GLN A 412 19.57 -12.65 -7.25
CA GLN A 412 20.62 -11.65 -7.23
C GLN A 412 20.12 -10.22 -6.98
N VAL A 413 18.80 -10.01 -7.02
CA VAL A 413 18.20 -8.67 -6.81
C VAL A 413 17.94 -8.47 -5.33
N ASP A 414 18.49 -7.41 -4.75
CA ASP A 414 18.20 -7.02 -3.38
C ASP A 414 16.75 -6.57 -3.23
N ALA A 415 16.22 -6.65 -2.01
CA ALA A 415 14.85 -6.23 -1.74
C ALA A 415 14.64 -4.72 -1.95
N THR A 416 15.70 -3.91 -1.80
CA THR A 416 15.68 -2.46 -2.07
C THR A 416 15.59 -2.12 -3.55
N GLU A 417 16.05 -3.03 -4.42
CA GLU A 417 16.04 -2.87 -5.88
C GLU A 417 14.77 -3.42 -6.53
N LEU A 418 13.87 -3.97 -5.71
CA LEU A 418 12.64 -4.59 -6.21
C LEU A 418 11.75 -3.55 -6.92
N ARG A 419 11.53 -3.78 -8.22
CA ARG A 419 10.55 -2.99 -8.97
C ARG A 419 9.14 -3.35 -8.51
N HIS A 420 8.41 -2.36 -8.00
CA HIS A 420 7.04 -2.56 -7.58
C HIS A 420 6.15 -2.94 -8.78
N THR A 421 5.42 -4.04 -8.62
CA THR A 421 4.34 -4.44 -9.53
C THR A 421 3.02 -4.19 -8.82
N THR A 422 2.22 -3.26 -9.33
CA THR A 422 0.95 -2.91 -8.71
C THR A 422 0.01 -4.11 -8.65
N LEU A 423 -0.91 -4.10 -7.69
CA LEU A 423 -1.91 -5.17 -7.52
C LEU A 423 -2.75 -5.38 -8.81
N ALA A 424 -3.09 -4.30 -9.52
CA ALA A 424 -3.77 -4.39 -10.82
C ALA A 424 -2.92 -5.14 -11.86
N THR A 425 -1.65 -4.77 -12.01
CA THR A 425 -0.72 -5.43 -12.93
C THR A 425 -0.45 -6.88 -12.52
N SER A 426 -0.28 -7.13 -11.23
CA SER A 426 -0.08 -8.50 -10.70
C SER A 426 -1.26 -9.40 -10.99
N ARG A 427 -2.49 -8.88 -10.91
CA ARG A 427 -3.69 -9.64 -11.29
C ARG A 427 -3.65 -10.08 -12.75
N LEU A 428 -3.30 -9.18 -13.66
CA LEU A 428 -3.20 -9.49 -15.09
C LEU A 428 -2.10 -10.52 -15.36
N ARG A 429 -0.95 -10.39 -14.72
CA ARG A 429 0.21 -11.25 -14.97
C ARG A 429 0.13 -12.60 -14.25
N PHE A 430 -0.34 -12.63 -13.02
CA PHE A 430 -0.14 -13.80 -12.14
C PHE A 430 -1.44 -14.36 -11.56
N LEU A 431 -2.55 -13.60 -11.51
CA LEU A 431 -3.80 -14.05 -10.92
C LEU A 431 -4.77 -14.58 -11.98
N PHE A 432 -5.02 -13.81 -13.05
CA PHE A 432 -5.99 -14.16 -14.08
C PHE A 432 -5.41 -15.16 -15.07
N VAL A 433 -5.10 -16.34 -14.53
CA VAL A 433 -4.58 -17.48 -15.29
C VAL A 433 -5.68 -18.50 -15.45
N ALA A 434 -6.14 -18.68 -16.70
CA ALA A 434 -7.16 -19.68 -17.00
C ALA A 434 -6.71 -21.07 -16.58
N ALA A 435 -7.56 -21.75 -15.80
CA ALA A 435 -7.23 -23.05 -15.28
C ALA A 435 -8.49 -23.96 -15.18
N LYS A 436 -8.25 -25.27 -15.19
CA LYS A 436 -9.25 -26.30 -14.99
C LYS A 436 -8.91 -27.11 -13.74
N ILE A 437 -9.84 -27.20 -12.82
CA ILE A 437 -9.71 -28.07 -11.62
C ILE A 437 -10.14 -29.47 -12.00
N TRP A 438 -9.26 -30.44 -11.82
CA TRP A 438 -9.57 -31.85 -12.05
C TRP A 438 -9.51 -32.66 -10.77
N ARG A 439 -10.25 -33.78 -10.75
CA ARG A 439 -10.23 -34.79 -9.69
C ARG A 439 -10.04 -36.17 -10.33
N HIS A 440 -9.05 -36.89 -9.86
CA HIS A 440 -8.78 -38.27 -10.30
C HIS A 440 -8.16 -39.07 -9.14
N ALA A 441 -8.65 -40.27 -8.93
CA ALA A 441 -8.13 -41.22 -7.91
C ALA A 441 -7.96 -40.58 -6.51
N GLY A 442 -8.94 -39.76 -6.04
CA GLY A 442 -8.91 -39.10 -4.74
C GLY A 442 -7.99 -37.86 -4.69
N ARG A 443 -7.31 -37.50 -5.77
CA ARG A 443 -6.45 -36.32 -5.86
C ARG A 443 -7.14 -35.19 -6.62
N THR A 444 -6.89 -33.97 -6.19
CA THR A 444 -7.31 -32.76 -6.89
C THR A 444 -6.08 -32.08 -7.46
N GLY A 445 -6.14 -31.67 -8.72
CA GLY A 445 -5.08 -30.89 -9.35
C GLY A 445 -5.63 -29.74 -10.18
N ILE A 446 -4.72 -28.91 -10.66
CA ILE A 446 -5.00 -27.74 -11.47
C ILE A 446 -4.21 -27.86 -12.77
N SER A 447 -4.89 -27.81 -13.91
CA SER A 447 -4.28 -27.68 -15.24
C SER A 447 -4.43 -26.25 -15.69
N TYR A 448 -3.33 -25.59 -15.94
CA TYR A 448 -3.28 -24.20 -16.46
C TYR A 448 -3.29 -24.21 -17.98
N SER A 449 -3.66 -23.06 -18.58
CA SER A 449 -3.49 -22.84 -20.01
C SER A 449 -2.00 -23.03 -20.40
N ASP A 450 -1.76 -23.74 -21.48
CA ASP A 450 -0.44 -23.91 -22.10
C ASP A 450 0.10 -22.61 -22.73
N HIS A 451 -0.80 -21.70 -23.10
CA HIS A 451 -0.46 -20.38 -23.64
C HIS A 451 -0.11 -19.33 -22.58
N TYR A 452 0.06 -19.71 -21.33
CA TYR A 452 0.43 -18.76 -20.28
C TYR A 452 1.91 -18.36 -20.37
N GLU A 453 2.17 -17.14 -20.83
CA GLU A 453 3.52 -16.63 -21.12
C GLU A 453 4.45 -16.57 -19.89
N GLU A 454 3.91 -16.26 -18.70
CA GLU A 454 4.68 -16.15 -17.47
C GLU A 454 4.88 -17.49 -16.74
N LYS A 455 4.72 -18.62 -17.43
CA LYS A 455 4.82 -19.97 -16.87
C LYS A 455 6.11 -20.18 -16.08
N GLY A 456 7.26 -19.80 -16.64
CA GLY A 456 8.56 -19.96 -15.96
C GLY A 456 8.69 -19.16 -14.68
N VAL A 457 8.12 -17.94 -14.65
CA VAL A 457 8.09 -17.09 -13.44
C VAL A 457 7.18 -17.71 -12.39
N PHE A 458 6.00 -18.18 -12.78
CA PHE A 458 5.05 -18.85 -11.90
C PHE A 458 5.62 -20.13 -11.29
N GLU A 459 6.29 -20.97 -12.09
CA GLU A 459 6.93 -22.21 -11.61
C GLU A 459 8.06 -21.92 -10.62
N ARG A 460 8.90 -20.91 -10.90
CA ARG A 460 9.94 -20.47 -9.94
C ARG A 460 9.34 -20.01 -8.63
N LEU A 461 8.30 -19.17 -8.68
CA LEU A 461 7.58 -18.71 -7.49
C LEU A 461 7.02 -19.89 -6.69
N MET A 462 6.30 -20.79 -7.35
CA MET A 462 5.73 -21.99 -6.69
C MET A 462 6.79 -22.88 -6.06
N ASN A 463 7.92 -23.07 -6.76
CA ASN A 463 9.05 -23.88 -6.24
C ASN A 463 9.66 -23.23 -4.98
N ARG A 464 9.80 -21.91 -4.95
CA ARG A 464 10.28 -21.17 -3.77
C ARG A 464 9.29 -21.30 -2.61
N LEU A 465 8.02 -21.06 -2.85
CA LEU A 465 6.98 -21.15 -1.82
C LEU A 465 6.87 -22.58 -1.24
N ARG A 466 6.95 -23.61 -2.08
CA ARG A 466 6.90 -25.00 -1.64
C ARG A 466 8.12 -25.44 -0.82
N LYS A 467 9.28 -24.84 -1.05
CA LYS A 467 10.51 -25.07 -0.28
C LYS A 467 10.50 -24.44 1.11
N ILE A 468 9.59 -23.49 1.38
CA ILE A 468 9.43 -22.97 2.73
C ILE A 468 9.08 -24.15 3.64
N GLU A 469 9.94 -24.40 4.62
CA GLU A 469 9.68 -25.44 5.61
C GLU A 469 8.36 -25.12 6.33
N SER A 470 7.40 -26.01 6.17
CA SER A 470 6.18 -25.94 6.98
C SER A 470 6.59 -26.35 8.40
N ARG A 471 7.06 -25.40 9.15
CA ARG A 471 7.29 -25.60 10.59
C ARG A 471 5.91 -25.64 11.22
N GLY A 472 5.14 -26.68 11.07
CA GLY A 472 3.90 -26.99 11.75
C GLY A 472 3.38 -25.91 12.70
N SER A 473 3.03 -26.24 13.93
CA SER A 473 2.80 -25.28 15.03
C SER A 473 4.04 -24.42 15.40
N GLY A 474 5.18 -24.59 14.73
CA GLY A 474 6.45 -23.92 15.01
C GLY A 474 6.59 -22.48 14.49
N TYR A 475 5.69 -21.99 13.64
CA TYR A 475 5.50 -20.57 13.45
C TYR A 475 4.52 -20.03 14.51
N ALA A 476 4.79 -20.34 15.78
CA ALA A 476 4.18 -19.57 16.85
C ALA A 476 4.56 -18.09 16.64
N PRO A 477 3.63 -17.14 16.80
CA PRO A 477 3.94 -15.74 16.67
C PRO A 477 5.07 -15.41 17.63
N VAL A 478 6.15 -14.82 17.09
CA VAL A 478 7.36 -14.50 17.87
C VAL A 478 7.02 -13.48 18.97
N MET A 479 6.00 -12.71 18.79
CA MET A 479 5.31 -11.92 19.82
C MET A 479 3.89 -11.62 19.37
N LEU A 480 2.91 -12.11 20.09
CA LEU A 480 1.61 -11.44 20.12
C LEU A 480 1.85 -10.14 20.91
N PRO A 481 1.56 -8.95 20.35
CA PRO A 481 1.55 -7.75 21.18
C PRO A 481 0.55 -8.01 22.30
N ALA A 482 0.96 -7.73 23.54
CA ALA A 482 0.03 -7.74 24.65
C ALA A 482 -1.19 -6.92 24.23
N LEU A 483 -2.35 -7.55 24.25
CA LEU A 483 -3.61 -6.87 24.00
C LEU A 483 -3.82 -5.93 25.18
N CYS A 484 -3.35 -4.67 25.03
CA CYS A 484 -3.67 -3.57 25.95
C CYS A 484 -5.07 -3.04 25.65
#